data_44e9d81926ed2f72a6c3300bebc7dc53
#
_entry.id   44e9d81926ed2f72a6c3300bebc7dc53
#
_cell.length_a   1.000
_cell.length_b   1.000
_cell.length_c   1.000
_cell.angle_alpha   90.00
_cell.angle_beta   90.00
_cell.angle_gamma   90.00
#
_symmetry.space_group_name_H-M   'P 1'
#
loop_
_entity.id
_entity.type
_entity.pdbx_description
1 polymer ?
#
loop_
_entity_poly.entity_id
_entity_poly.type
_entity_poly.pdbx_seq_one_letter_code
_entity_poly.pdbx_strand_id
1 'polypeptide(L)'
;MINFIHIKNDLKQVFRDPIMSVLLFAPLLIIAIFKLLIVFLFPFIATKFNFDLSLYYQYLMAGILILISGMLGIVIGFMMLDDKDGNIAELMAVTPLGRSGYLVNRLSFSSILCFIYSIIAIYVLNVIDVPFYTILLLSILSGVYSIIIGLLIFSGADDKVKGLTFAKGLNMLGIFAFSDLFALNWFSIWFLVNIFQLSD
;
A
#
# COMPACT_ATOMS: atom_id res chain seq x y z
N MET A 1 -11.99 -2.26 -22.96
CA MET A 1 -13.16 -2.31 -22.06
C MET A 1 -12.86 -3.28 -20.92
N ILE A 2 -12.94 -2.82 -19.69
CA ILE A 2 -12.80 -3.67 -18.50
C ILE A 2 -14.01 -4.61 -18.49
N ASN A 3 -13.78 -5.90 -18.68
CA ASN A 3 -14.86 -6.88 -18.77
C ASN A 3 -15.03 -7.51 -17.37
N PHE A 4 -16.25 -7.52 -16.83
CA PHE A 4 -16.57 -8.09 -15.51
C PHE A 4 -16.13 -9.56 -15.37
N ILE A 5 -16.05 -10.27 -16.51
CA ILE A 5 -15.58 -11.65 -16.57
C ILE A 5 -14.10 -11.76 -16.17
N HIS A 6 -13.27 -10.77 -16.52
CA HIS A 6 -11.84 -10.77 -16.15
C HIS A 6 -11.66 -10.57 -14.65
N ILE A 7 -12.38 -9.62 -14.04
CA ILE A 7 -12.33 -9.38 -12.58
C ILE A 7 -12.71 -10.64 -11.80
N LYS A 8 -13.75 -11.37 -12.25
CA LYS A 8 -14.14 -12.63 -11.61
C LYS A 8 -13.05 -13.71 -11.73
N ASN A 9 -12.38 -13.80 -12.87
CA ASN A 9 -11.29 -14.76 -13.08
C ASN A 9 -10.07 -14.39 -12.25
N ASP A 10 -9.74 -13.10 -12.14
CA ASP A 10 -8.66 -12.59 -11.33
C ASP A 10 -8.88 -12.91 -9.84
N LEU A 11 -10.09 -12.66 -9.33
CA LEU A 11 -10.47 -13.06 -7.97
C LEU A 11 -10.31 -14.57 -7.77
N LYS A 12 -10.77 -15.40 -8.73
CA LYS A 12 -10.63 -16.85 -8.63
C LYS A 12 -9.16 -17.30 -8.62
N GLN A 13 -8.29 -16.63 -9.35
CA GLN A 13 -6.85 -16.89 -9.35
C GLN A 13 -6.24 -16.56 -7.98
N VAL A 14 -6.57 -15.39 -7.41
CA VAL A 14 -6.12 -14.99 -6.08
C VAL A 14 -6.57 -15.98 -5.00
N PHE A 15 -7.82 -16.45 -5.04
CA PHE A 15 -8.35 -17.43 -4.07
C PHE A 15 -7.75 -18.84 -4.22
N ARG A 16 -7.16 -19.17 -5.36
CA ARG A 16 -6.45 -20.45 -5.55
C ARG A 16 -5.08 -20.49 -4.89
N ASP A 17 -4.44 -19.32 -4.73
CA ASP A 17 -3.12 -19.20 -4.12
C ASP A 17 -3.27 -18.72 -2.67
N PRO A 18 -2.83 -19.53 -1.68
CA PRO A 18 -2.93 -19.16 -0.26
C PRO A 18 -2.21 -17.85 0.08
N ILE A 19 -1.04 -17.60 -0.55
CA ILE A 19 -0.25 -16.39 -0.29
C ILE A 19 -0.98 -15.16 -0.80
N MET A 20 -1.51 -15.23 -2.03
CA MET A 20 -2.29 -14.13 -2.60
C MET A 20 -3.58 -13.87 -1.82
N SER A 21 -4.25 -14.94 -1.38
CA SER A 21 -5.47 -14.81 -0.55
C SER A 21 -5.17 -14.10 0.76
N VAL A 22 -4.11 -14.50 1.47
CA VAL A 22 -3.70 -13.82 2.72
C VAL A 22 -3.38 -12.35 2.45
N LEU A 23 -2.61 -12.04 1.42
CA LEU A 23 -2.25 -10.66 1.06
C LEU A 23 -3.47 -9.82 0.65
N LEU A 24 -4.49 -10.42 0.06
CA LEU A 24 -5.73 -9.74 -0.29
C LEU A 24 -6.52 -9.33 0.96
N PHE A 25 -6.62 -10.21 1.97
CA PHE A 25 -7.39 -9.95 3.19
C PHE A 25 -6.59 -9.22 4.27
N ALA A 26 -5.26 -9.30 4.24
CA ALA A 26 -4.38 -8.67 5.23
C ALA A 26 -4.65 -7.15 5.40
N PRO A 27 -4.96 -6.35 4.37
CA PRO A 27 -5.33 -4.96 4.56
C PRO A 27 -6.53 -4.75 5.48
N LEU A 28 -7.54 -5.61 5.41
CA LEU A 28 -8.71 -5.52 6.32
C LEU A 28 -8.32 -5.80 7.77
N LEU A 29 -7.46 -6.80 7.98
CA LEU A 29 -6.92 -7.10 9.32
C LEU A 29 -6.08 -5.93 9.86
N ILE A 30 -5.26 -5.32 9.02
CA ILE A 30 -4.48 -4.13 9.38
C ILE A 30 -5.41 -2.99 9.81
N ILE A 31 -6.42 -2.67 9.02
CA ILE A 31 -7.41 -1.64 9.35
C ILE A 31 -8.07 -1.93 10.69
N ALA A 32 -8.50 -3.18 10.91
CA ALA A 32 -9.15 -3.60 12.17
C ALA A 32 -8.21 -3.46 13.37
N ILE A 33 -6.95 -3.94 13.24
CA ILE A 33 -5.94 -3.84 14.30
C ILE A 33 -5.65 -2.37 14.63
N PHE A 34 -5.41 -1.53 13.64
CA PHE A 34 -5.15 -0.10 13.87
C PHE A 34 -6.35 0.61 14.46
N LYS A 35 -7.59 0.25 14.06
CA LYS A 35 -8.80 0.79 14.73
C LYS A 35 -8.84 0.44 16.20
N LEU A 36 -8.54 -0.81 16.57
CA LEU A 36 -8.47 -1.22 17.97
C LEU A 36 -7.36 -0.47 18.72
N LEU A 37 -6.19 -0.29 18.13
CA LEU A 37 -5.10 0.46 18.73
C LEU A 37 -5.50 1.93 18.97
N ILE A 38 -6.15 2.57 18.00
CA ILE A 38 -6.60 3.96 18.11
C ILE A 38 -7.65 4.12 19.22
N VAL A 39 -8.58 3.17 19.31
CA VAL A 39 -9.70 3.27 20.27
C VAL A 39 -9.25 2.92 21.70
N PHE A 40 -8.38 1.94 21.89
CA PHE A 40 -8.01 1.45 23.22
C PHE A 40 -6.62 1.87 23.68
N LEU A 41 -5.60 1.76 22.82
CA LEU A 41 -4.22 1.97 23.23
C LEU A 41 -3.86 3.46 23.27
N PHE A 42 -4.31 4.26 22.30
CA PHE A 42 -3.94 5.66 22.22
C PHE A 42 -4.48 6.50 23.39
N PRO A 43 -5.76 6.36 23.81
CA PRO A 43 -6.25 7.05 24.99
C PRO A 43 -5.52 6.60 26.28
N PHE A 44 -5.17 5.30 26.37
CA PHE A 44 -4.42 4.79 27.51
C PHE A 44 -3.01 5.41 27.58
N ILE A 45 -2.31 5.55 26.46
CA ILE A 45 -1.00 6.20 26.39
C ILE A 45 -1.13 7.69 26.73
N ALA A 46 -2.12 8.37 26.19
CA ALA A 46 -2.35 9.79 26.43
C ALA A 46 -2.58 10.09 27.93
N THR A 47 -3.37 9.25 28.60
CA THR A 47 -3.66 9.44 30.03
C THR A 47 -2.49 9.07 30.94
N LYS A 48 -1.70 8.03 30.58
CA LYS A 48 -0.62 7.51 31.43
C LYS A 48 0.69 8.27 31.26
N PHE A 49 0.99 8.73 30.06
CA PHE A 49 2.27 9.35 29.71
C PHE A 49 2.17 10.84 29.39
N ASN A 50 0.97 11.46 29.44
CA ASN A 50 0.72 12.83 29.01
C ASN A 50 1.26 13.14 27.59
N PHE A 51 1.26 12.14 26.71
CA PHE A 51 1.77 12.26 25.35
C PHE A 51 0.64 12.32 24.35
N ASP A 52 0.56 13.45 23.63
CA ASP A 52 -0.49 13.65 22.63
C ASP A 52 -0.11 13.01 21.30
N LEU A 53 -0.73 11.87 20.99
CA LEU A 53 -0.56 11.13 19.75
C LEU A 53 -1.29 11.76 18.56
N SER A 54 -2.18 12.74 18.79
CA SER A 54 -2.98 13.35 17.72
C SER A 54 -2.13 14.01 16.64
N LEU A 55 -0.96 14.55 17.02
CA LEU A 55 0.02 15.15 16.11
C LEU A 55 0.55 14.19 15.06
N TYR A 56 0.52 12.88 15.36
CA TYR A 56 1.08 11.82 14.50
C TYR A 56 0.02 11.11 13.66
N TYR A 57 -1.25 11.45 13.79
CA TYR A 57 -2.35 10.77 13.10
C TYR A 57 -2.24 10.82 11.57
N GLN A 58 -1.77 11.94 11.00
CA GLN A 58 -1.56 12.04 9.55
C GLN A 58 -0.47 11.10 9.05
N TYR A 59 0.62 10.95 9.78
CA TYR A 59 1.69 10.00 9.44
C TYR A 59 1.22 8.56 9.57
N LEU A 60 0.44 8.25 10.61
CA LEU A 60 -0.16 6.95 10.80
C LEU A 60 -1.09 6.59 9.64
N MET A 61 -1.96 7.52 9.22
CA MET A 61 -2.86 7.33 8.10
C MET A 61 -2.07 7.11 6.79
N ALA A 62 -1.06 7.94 6.51
CA ALA A 62 -0.20 7.79 5.34
C ALA A 62 0.50 6.43 5.32
N GLY A 63 1.03 5.99 6.47
CA GLY A 63 1.67 4.68 6.61
C GLY A 63 0.73 3.52 6.34
N ILE A 64 -0.50 3.58 6.85
CA ILE A 64 -1.51 2.54 6.59
C ILE A 64 -1.87 2.48 5.10
N LEU A 65 -2.04 3.63 4.44
CA LEU A 65 -2.33 3.67 3.00
C LEU A 65 -1.17 3.10 2.17
N ILE A 66 0.08 3.40 2.53
CA ILE A 66 1.27 2.83 1.88
C ILE A 66 1.33 1.31 2.07
N LEU A 67 1.06 0.81 3.28
CA LEU A 67 1.04 -0.62 3.57
C LEU A 67 -0.04 -1.35 2.78
N ILE A 68 -1.27 -0.82 2.74
CA ILE A 68 -2.37 -1.39 1.95
C ILE A 68 -1.99 -1.46 0.47
N SER A 69 -1.49 -0.35 -0.07
CA SER A 69 -1.11 -0.25 -1.48
C SER A 69 0.04 -1.19 -1.82
N GLY A 70 1.03 -1.29 -0.94
CA GLY A 70 2.16 -2.22 -1.10
C GLY A 70 1.70 -3.67 -1.13
N MET A 71 0.82 -4.10 -0.23
CA MET A 71 0.29 -5.46 -0.18
C MET A 71 -0.49 -5.82 -1.44
N LEU A 72 -1.38 -4.93 -1.89
CA LEU A 72 -2.15 -5.16 -3.11
C LEU A 72 -1.27 -5.11 -4.36
N GLY A 73 -0.22 -4.28 -4.36
CA GLY A 73 0.80 -4.28 -5.41
C GLY A 73 1.57 -5.60 -5.49
N ILE A 74 1.85 -6.24 -4.35
CA ILE A 74 2.48 -7.57 -4.31
C ILE A 74 1.54 -8.62 -4.91
N VAL A 75 0.24 -8.57 -4.61
CA VAL A 75 -0.75 -9.51 -5.18
C VAL A 75 -0.71 -9.45 -6.70
N ILE A 76 -0.76 -8.26 -7.29
CA ILE A 76 -0.75 -8.14 -8.75
C ILE A 76 0.59 -8.55 -9.35
N GLY A 77 1.71 -8.21 -8.69
CA GLY A 77 3.03 -8.65 -9.11
C GLY A 77 3.12 -10.18 -9.19
N PHE A 78 2.60 -10.88 -8.18
CA PHE A 78 2.55 -12.34 -8.15
C PHE A 78 1.60 -12.93 -9.21
N MET A 79 0.44 -12.31 -9.44
CA MET A 79 -0.45 -12.73 -10.51
C MET A 79 0.24 -12.64 -11.88
N MET A 80 1.00 -11.57 -12.11
CA MET A 80 1.73 -11.37 -13.36
C MET A 80 2.90 -12.36 -13.52
N LEU A 81 3.57 -12.73 -12.41
CA LEU A 81 4.60 -13.77 -12.42
C LEU A 81 4.02 -15.15 -12.73
N ASP A 82 2.86 -15.51 -12.13
CA ASP A 82 2.16 -16.75 -12.48
C ASP A 82 1.76 -16.80 -13.95
N ASP A 83 1.29 -15.69 -14.48
CA ASP A 83 0.91 -15.61 -15.88
C ASP A 83 2.14 -15.73 -16.82
N LYS A 84 3.31 -15.27 -16.37
CA LYS A 84 4.58 -15.44 -17.08
C LYS A 84 4.99 -16.92 -17.11
N ASP A 85 4.92 -17.59 -15.95
CA ASP A 85 5.25 -19.02 -15.84
C ASP A 85 4.30 -19.91 -16.66
N GLY A 86 3.04 -19.51 -16.76
CA GLY A 86 2.01 -20.17 -17.57
C GLY A 86 2.02 -19.80 -19.05
N ASN A 87 2.94 -18.95 -19.53
CA ASN A 87 2.97 -18.39 -20.88
C ASN A 87 1.65 -17.70 -21.29
N ILE A 88 0.85 -17.27 -20.30
CA ILE A 88 -0.46 -16.63 -20.54
C ILE A 88 -0.30 -15.30 -21.27
N ALA A 89 0.76 -14.54 -20.97
CA ALA A 89 1.04 -13.28 -21.64
C ALA A 89 1.29 -13.45 -23.14
N GLU A 90 1.93 -14.57 -23.55
CA GLU A 90 2.17 -14.92 -24.96
C GLU A 90 0.90 -15.38 -25.66
N LEU A 91 0.09 -16.19 -24.97
CA LEU A 91 -1.23 -16.59 -25.46
C LEU A 91 -2.15 -15.39 -25.66
N MET A 92 -2.10 -14.41 -24.75
CA MET A 92 -2.88 -13.18 -24.87
C MET A 92 -2.40 -12.27 -26.01
N ALA A 93 -1.12 -12.35 -26.42
CA ALA A 93 -0.58 -11.54 -27.50
C ALA A 93 -1.22 -11.87 -28.87
N VAL A 94 -1.70 -13.10 -29.06
CA VAL A 94 -2.39 -13.54 -30.29
C VAL A 94 -3.90 -13.31 -30.24
N THR A 95 -4.43 -12.82 -29.12
CA THR A 95 -5.84 -12.45 -29.00
C THR A 95 -6.08 -11.00 -29.44
N PRO A 96 -7.32 -10.61 -29.73
CA PRO A 96 -7.64 -9.21 -30.07
C PRO A 96 -7.30 -8.18 -28.97
N LEU A 97 -7.12 -8.61 -27.72
CA LEU A 97 -6.70 -7.76 -26.60
C LEU A 97 -5.22 -7.34 -26.69
N GLY A 98 -4.36 -8.20 -27.22
CA GLY A 98 -2.93 -7.98 -27.27
C GLY A 98 -2.25 -7.90 -25.90
N ARG A 99 -0.93 -7.70 -25.89
CA ARG A 99 -0.13 -7.59 -24.64
C ARG A 99 -0.52 -6.37 -23.81
N SER A 100 -0.80 -5.24 -24.44
CA SER A 100 -1.17 -4.00 -23.76
C SER A 100 -2.52 -4.12 -23.05
N GLY A 101 -3.51 -4.73 -23.70
CA GLY A 101 -4.82 -4.95 -23.10
C GLY A 101 -4.76 -5.90 -21.90
N TYR A 102 -3.92 -6.93 -21.96
CA TYR A 102 -3.64 -7.81 -20.83
C TYR A 102 -3.08 -7.02 -19.62
N LEU A 103 -2.01 -6.23 -19.84
CA LEU A 103 -1.40 -5.44 -18.77
C LEU A 103 -2.38 -4.46 -18.13
N VAL A 104 -3.11 -3.70 -18.95
CA VAL A 104 -4.12 -2.75 -18.46
C VAL A 104 -5.16 -3.45 -17.60
N ASN A 105 -5.65 -4.62 -18.02
CA ASN A 105 -6.65 -5.37 -17.26
C ASN A 105 -6.13 -5.83 -15.90
N ARG A 106 -4.91 -6.39 -15.86
CA ARG A 106 -4.27 -6.84 -14.61
C ARG A 106 -4.03 -5.69 -13.63
N LEU A 107 -3.46 -4.59 -14.12
CA LEU A 107 -3.17 -3.41 -13.31
C LEU A 107 -4.43 -2.71 -12.81
N SER A 108 -5.49 -2.68 -13.62
CA SER A 108 -6.79 -2.12 -13.22
C SER A 108 -7.42 -2.87 -12.06
N PHE A 109 -7.30 -4.20 -12.00
CA PHE A 109 -7.81 -5.02 -10.91
C PHE A 109 -7.22 -4.58 -9.55
N SER A 110 -5.89 -4.49 -9.45
CA SER A 110 -5.20 -4.04 -8.24
C SER A 110 -5.55 -2.60 -7.87
N SER A 111 -5.55 -1.70 -8.87
CA SER A 111 -5.85 -0.28 -8.64
C SER A 111 -7.27 -0.07 -8.10
N ILE A 112 -8.26 -0.76 -8.65
CA ILE A 112 -9.66 -0.67 -8.18
C ILE A 112 -9.77 -1.20 -6.75
N LEU A 113 -9.16 -2.35 -6.45
CA LEU A 113 -9.16 -2.90 -5.10
C LEU A 113 -8.48 -1.94 -4.12
N CYS A 114 -7.31 -1.42 -4.48
CA CYS A 114 -6.58 -0.48 -3.65
C CYS A 114 -7.38 0.80 -3.38
N PHE A 115 -8.05 1.32 -4.40
CA PHE A 115 -8.95 2.47 -4.28
C PHE A 115 -10.06 2.20 -3.26
N ILE A 116 -10.73 1.04 -3.35
CA ILE A 116 -11.79 0.66 -2.41
C ILE A 116 -11.26 0.50 -0.99
N TYR A 117 -10.15 -0.22 -0.80
CA TYR A 117 -9.54 -0.42 0.51
C TYR A 117 -9.05 0.89 1.15
N SER A 118 -8.53 1.82 0.35
CA SER A 118 -8.09 3.13 0.84
C SER A 118 -9.26 3.96 1.35
N ILE A 119 -10.39 3.96 0.64
CA ILE A 119 -11.62 4.61 1.10
C ILE A 119 -12.10 3.98 2.41
N ILE A 120 -12.17 2.65 2.46
CA ILE A 120 -12.58 1.92 3.68
C ILE A 120 -11.65 2.28 4.85
N ALA A 121 -10.33 2.29 4.63
CA ALA A 121 -9.36 2.64 5.67
C ALA A 121 -9.60 4.04 6.23
N ILE A 122 -9.77 5.05 5.38
CA ILE A 122 -9.96 6.44 5.82
C ILE A 122 -11.26 6.56 6.63
N TYR A 123 -12.38 5.99 6.15
CA TYR A 123 -13.65 6.08 6.85
C TYR A 123 -13.70 5.25 8.13
N VAL A 124 -13.16 4.04 8.13
CA VAL A 124 -13.17 3.16 9.31
C VAL A 124 -12.26 3.71 10.40
N LEU A 125 -11.06 4.14 10.07
CA LEU A 125 -10.13 4.69 11.06
C LEU A 125 -10.63 6.00 11.63
N ASN A 126 -11.16 6.88 10.79
CA ASN A 126 -11.74 8.17 11.16
C ASN A 126 -10.88 8.96 12.16
N VAL A 127 -9.61 9.10 11.82
CA VAL A 127 -8.59 9.71 12.72
C VAL A 127 -8.42 11.18 12.41
N ILE A 128 -8.72 11.58 11.18
CA ILE A 128 -8.53 12.94 10.66
C ILE A 128 -9.77 13.30 9.85
N ASP A 129 -10.29 14.49 10.07
CA ASP A 129 -11.35 15.06 9.24
C ASP A 129 -10.76 15.53 7.90
N VAL A 130 -10.99 14.75 6.88
CA VAL A 130 -10.47 15.02 5.52
C VAL A 130 -11.64 15.31 4.59
N PRO A 131 -11.58 16.38 3.79
CA PRO A 131 -12.62 16.66 2.81
C PRO A 131 -12.68 15.56 1.75
N PHE A 132 -13.88 15.33 1.22
CA PHE A 132 -14.15 14.22 0.29
C PHE A 132 -13.23 14.20 -0.94
N TYR A 133 -12.89 15.37 -1.49
CA TYR A 133 -11.97 15.44 -2.64
C TYR A 133 -10.57 14.91 -2.31
N THR A 134 -10.07 15.16 -1.09
CA THR A 134 -8.77 14.65 -0.62
C THR A 134 -8.81 13.14 -0.44
N ILE A 135 -9.94 12.58 0.06
CA ILE A 135 -10.12 11.12 0.15
C ILE A 135 -10.01 10.49 -1.23
N LEU A 136 -10.68 11.06 -2.24
CA LEU A 136 -10.60 10.57 -3.62
C LEU A 136 -9.17 10.65 -4.15
N LEU A 137 -8.50 11.77 -3.94
CA LEU A 137 -7.13 11.97 -4.42
C LEU A 137 -6.16 10.98 -3.78
N LEU A 138 -6.21 10.80 -2.47
CA LEU A 138 -5.39 9.83 -1.75
C LEU A 138 -5.66 8.39 -2.21
N SER A 139 -6.93 8.05 -2.45
CA SER A 139 -7.32 6.72 -2.94
C SER A 139 -6.82 6.46 -4.36
N ILE A 140 -6.85 7.45 -5.24
CA ILE A 140 -6.26 7.35 -6.59
C ILE A 140 -4.74 7.20 -6.49
N LEU A 141 -4.06 8.01 -5.67
CA LEU A 141 -2.62 7.90 -5.46
C LEU A 141 -2.22 6.51 -4.95
N SER A 142 -2.98 5.98 -3.99
CA SER A 142 -2.80 4.62 -3.46
C SER A 142 -2.92 3.57 -4.56
N GLY A 143 -3.90 3.72 -5.46
CA GLY A 143 -4.06 2.85 -6.62
C GLY A 143 -2.87 2.91 -7.58
N VAL A 144 -2.37 4.12 -7.87
CA VAL A 144 -1.17 4.31 -8.71
C VAL A 144 0.07 3.69 -8.06
N TYR A 145 0.25 3.89 -6.75
CA TYR A 145 1.36 3.29 -6.01
C TYR A 145 1.31 1.76 -6.06
N SER A 146 0.13 1.15 -5.90
CA SER A 146 -0.06 -0.30 -6.04
C SER A 146 0.36 -0.81 -7.43
N ILE A 147 0.04 -0.08 -8.50
CA ILE A 147 0.47 -0.40 -9.87
C ILE A 147 2.00 -0.38 -9.98
N ILE A 148 2.64 0.66 -9.44
CA ILE A 148 4.11 0.81 -9.48
C ILE A 148 4.77 -0.37 -8.77
N ILE A 149 4.33 -0.73 -7.57
CA ILE A 149 4.86 -1.87 -6.82
C ILE A 149 4.68 -3.17 -7.59
N GLY A 150 3.50 -3.42 -8.16
CA GLY A 150 3.24 -4.61 -8.97
C GLY A 150 4.15 -4.73 -10.19
N LEU A 151 4.35 -3.64 -10.92
CA LEU A 151 5.25 -3.60 -12.08
C LEU A 151 6.71 -3.79 -11.68
N LEU A 152 7.16 -3.20 -10.58
CA LEU A 152 8.52 -3.38 -10.08
C LEU A 152 8.79 -4.83 -9.70
N ILE A 153 7.84 -5.50 -9.04
CA ILE A 153 7.97 -6.92 -8.70
C ILE A 153 8.02 -7.77 -9.98
N PHE A 154 7.11 -7.53 -10.92
CA PHE A 154 7.07 -8.25 -12.17
C PHE A 154 8.35 -8.09 -13.02
N SER A 155 8.95 -6.89 -13.01
CA SER A 155 10.18 -6.61 -13.75
C SER A 155 11.44 -7.07 -13.04
N GLY A 156 11.45 -7.08 -11.70
CA GLY A 156 12.62 -7.38 -10.88
C GLY A 156 12.75 -8.84 -10.45
N ALA A 157 11.71 -9.66 -10.65
CA ALA A 157 11.70 -11.04 -10.23
C ALA A 157 11.41 -11.99 -11.40
N ASP A 158 12.06 -13.17 -11.37
CA ASP A 158 11.81 -14.23 -12.34
C ASP A 158 10.73 -15.20 -11.84
N ASP A 159 10.64 -15.38 -10.52
CA ASP A 159 9.72 -16.29 -9.85
C ASP A 159 9.14 -15.67 -8.57
N LYS A 160 8.10 -16.28 -8.00
CA LYS A 160 7.42 -15.79 -6.77
C LYS A 160 8.35 -15.72 -5.56
N VAL A 161 9.35 -16.57 -5.42
CA VAL A 161 10.24 -16.60 -4.27
C VAL A 161 11.16 -15.38 -4.30
N LYS A 162 11.74 -15.09 -5.47
CA LYS A 162 12.49 -13.86 -5.71
C LYS A 162 11.58 -12.63 -5.60
N GLY A 163 10.36 -12.73 -6.10
CA GLY A 163 9.33 -11.70 -5.98
C GLY A 163 9.03 -11.33 -4.54
N LEU A 164 8.92 -12.32 -3.64
CA LEU A 164 8.71 -12.06 -2.21
C LEU A 164 9.90 -11.34 -1.56
N THR A 165 11.12 -11.74 -1.93
CA THR A 165 12.34 -11.08 -1.44
C THR A 165 12.42 -9.63 -1.93
N PHE A 166 12.10 -9.41 -3.20
CA PHE A 166 12.06 -8.09 -3.81
C PHE A 166 10.97 -7.19 -3.17
N ALA A 167 9.80 -7.76 -2.92
CA ALA A 167 8.68 -7.08 -2.26
C ALA A 167 9.05 -6.60 -0.84
N LYS A 168 9.83 -7.38 -0.08
CA LYS A 168 10.35 -6.95 1.24
C LYS A 168 11.24 -5.72 1.11
N GLY A 169 12.13 -5.69 0.11
CA GLY A 169 12.97 -4.53 -0.18
C GLY A 169 12.16 -3.28 -0.55
N LEU A 170 11.15 -3.43 -1.42
CA LEU A 170 10.27 -2.34 -1.81
C LEU A 170 9.45 -1.79 -0.64
N ASN A 171 8.94 -2.65 0.24
CA ASN A 171 8.23 -2.21 1.44
C ASN A 171 9.14 -1.45 2.42
N MET A 172 10.44 -1.77 2.50
CA MET A 172 11.41 -0.98 3.25
C MET A 172 11.55 0.44 2.69
N LEU A 173 11.44 0.63 1.39
CA LEU A 173 11.43 1.97 0.79
C LEU A 173 10.24 2.82 1.27
N GLY A 174 9.12 2.20 1.62
CA GLY A 174 7.99 2.89 2.24
C GLY A 174 8.33 3.58 3.57
N ILE A 175 9.35 3.09 4.29
CA ILE A 175 9.84 3.71 5.53
C ILE A 175 10.43 5.09 5.26
N PHE A 176 11.01 5.33 4.08
CA PHE A 176 11.51 6.65 3.71
C PHE A 176 10.42 7.71 3.60
N ALA A 177 9.14 7.32 3.42
CA ALA A 177 8.03 8.26 3.49
C ALA A 177 7.88 8.90 4.90
N PHE A 178 8.45 8.28 5.92
CA PHE A 178 8.51 8.81 7.29
C PHE A 178 9.80 9.57 7.59
N SER A 179 10.68 9.75 6.60
CA SER A 179 11.96 10.47 6.77
C SER A 179 11.77 11.89 7.28
N ASP A 180 10.64 12.53 6.94
CA ASP A 180 10.27 13.86 7.40
C ASP A 180 10.10 13.92 8.92
N LEU A 181 9.57 12.88 9.54
CA LEU A 181 9.44 12.73 10.98
C LEU A 181 10.82 12.71 11.68
N PHE A 182 11.80 12.07 11.04
CA PHE A 182 13.18 12.01 11.53
C PHE A 182 13.97 13.29 11.19
N ALA A 183 13.78 13.84 10.00
CA ALA A 183 14.47 15.03 9.54
C ALA A 183 14.08 16.28 10.32
N LEU A 184 12.80 16.48 10.61
CA LEU A 184 12.31 17.60 11.41
C LEU A 184 12.87 17.55 12.84
N ASN A 185 12.90 16.38 13.48
CA ASN A 185 13.52 16.22 14.81
C ASN A 185 15.04 16.43 14.77
N TRP A 186 15.72 15.92 13.75
CA TRP A 186 17.15 16.09 13.60
C TRP A 186 17.52 17.55 13.31
N PHE A 187 16.77 18.22 12.45
CA PHE A 187 16.98 19.63 12.12
C PHE A 187 16.69 20.55 13.31
N SER A 188 15.63 20.26 14.07
CA SER A 188 15.31 21.00 15.29
C SER A 188 16.35 20.82 16.38
N ILE A 189 16.84 19.59 16.57
CA ILE A 189 17.92 19.29 17.53
C ILE A 189 19.23 19.96 17.09
N TRP A 190 19.58 19.85 15.80
CA TRP A 190 20.75 20.49 15.24
C TRP A 190 20.69 22.01 15.35
N PHE A 191 19.53 22.61 15.08
CA PHE A 191 19.28 24.05 15.19
C PHE A 191 19.37 24.53 16.65
N LEU A 192 18.80 23.81 17.60
CA LEU A 192 18.90 24.10 19.02
C LEU A 192 20.35 23.98 19.53
N VAL A 193 21.06 22.95 19.16
CA VAL A 193 22.48 22.76 19.54
C VAL A 193 23.34 23.91 19.00
N ASN A 194 23.13 24.35 17.76
CA ASN A 194 23.89 25.47 17.18
C ASN A 194 23.54 26.82 17.82
N ILE A 195 22.27 27.06 18.20
CA ILE A 195 21.90 28.29 18.91
C ILE A 195 22.54 28.32 20.30
N PHE A 196 22.61 27.21 21.01
CA PHE A 196 23.25 27.14 22.33
C PHE A 196 24.78 27.31 22.26
N GLN A 197 25.42 26.89 21.17
CA GLN A 197 26.86 27.09 20.95
C GLN A 197 27.25 28.53 20.53
N LEU A 198 26.29 29.34 20.08
CA LEU A 198 26.52 30.74 19.69
C LEU A 198 26.26 31.70 20.84
N SER A 199 25.85 31.23 22.03
CA SER A 199 25.59 32.04 23.22
C SER A 199 26.73 32.03 24.26
N ASP A 200 27.82 31.31 23.99
CA ASP A 200 29.08 31.32 24.73
C ASP A 200 30.17 32.08 23.92
#